data_de5f43df3137046f839b5a49e742b966
#
_entry.id   de5f43df3137046f839b5a49e742b966
#
_cell.length_a   1.000
_cell.length_b   1.000
_cell.length_c   1.000
_cell.angle_alpha   90.00
_cell.angle_beta   90.00
_cell.angle_gamma   90.00
#
_symmetry.space_group_name_H-M   'P 1'
#
loop_
_entity.id
_entity.type
_entity.pdbx_description
1 polymer ?
#
loop_
_entity_poly.entity_id
_entity_poly.type
_entity_poly.pdbx_seq_one_letter_code
_entity_poly.pdbx_strand_id
1 'polypeptide(L)'
;MSLLADWFLRHSAVMCLLLHSLVLMTFCFHHAATSCSERCYCSENESSGKTVRCSNLQLTEIPEDIPNDTQRIYLDFNLFTKVPTNAFVGLPHLVELDLSHNELSQLEPGAFRGLGSSLQLLDLSFNKLVNFNPEAFEGLHARANLTNNPWHCDCNLQMAMSYVDLEPASLKGIVCQTSDPKEIGVQGLAFLLAADTDLCVMMKRTTDVVMLVVMFGWFTMVISYLVYYVRVNQEDARKHLEYLKSLPSKQSKSEESSTVSTLV
;
A
#
# COMPACT_ATOMS: atom_id res chain seq x y z
N MET A 1 66.62 -3.61 -46.47
CA MET A 1 65.39 -2.79 -46.57
C MET A 1 64.11 -3.55 -46.74
N SER A 2 64.12 -4.86 -47.06
CA SER A 2 62.89 -5.65 -47.26
C SER A 2 62.21 -6.14 -45.97
N LEU A 3 62.94 -6.45 -44.90
CA LEU A 3 62.41 -6.97 -43.63
C LEU A 3 61.58 -5.97 -42.81
N LEU A 4 61.91 -4.68 -42.89
CA LEU A 4 61.15 -3.62 -42.23
C LEU A 4 59.82 -3.31 -42.94
N ALA A 5 59.76 -3.40 -44.26
CA ALA A 5 58.57 -3.20 -45.05
C ALA A 5 57.55 -4.33 -44.81
N ASP A 6 57.99 -5.59 -44.73
CA ASP A 6 57.13 -6.73 -44.41
C ASP A 6 56.59 -6.70 -42.96
N TRP A 7 57.37 -6.20 -42.02
CA TRP A 7 56.94 -6.03 -40.63
C TRP A 7 55.83 -4.95 -40.53
N PHE A 8 55.99 -3.79 -41.21
CA PHE A 8 54.99 -2.73 -41.27
C PHE A 8 53.69 -3.15 -41.94
N LEU A 9 53.76 -3.91 -43.04
CA LEU A 9 52.62 -4.41 -43.77
C LEU A 9 51.82 -5.42 -42.92
N ARG A 10 52.47 -6.32 -42.19
CA ARG A 10 51.80 -7.28 -41.31
C ARG A 10 51.15 -6.61 -40.12
N HIS A 11 51.77 -5.62 -39.49
CA HIS A 11 51.19 -4.87 -38.39
C HIS A 11 50.03 -3.98 -38.84
N SER A 12 50.12 -3.37 -40.02
CA SER A 12 49.03 -2.60 -40.61
C SER A 12 47.82 -3.49 -40.94
N ALA A 13 48.04 -4.69 -41.47
CA ALA A 13 46.94 -5.65 -41.74
C ALA A 13 46.27 -6.16 -40.46
N VAL A 14 47.03 -6.45 -39.41
CA VAL A 14 46.49 -6.86 -38.10
C VAL A 14 45.72 -5.73 -37.44
N MET A 15 46.25 -4.48 -37.50
CA MET A 15 45.55 -3.30 -36.99
C MET A 15 44.26 -3.04 -37.76
N CYS A 16 44.24 -3.20 -39.07
CA CYS A 16 43.03 -3.06 -39.87
C CYS A 16 41.97 -4.12 -39.57
N LEU A 17 42.39 -5.39 -39.34
CA LEU A 17 41.47 -6.47 -38.90
C LEU A 17 40.92 -6.20 -37.49
N LEU A 18 41.72 -5.73 -36.55
CA LEU A 18 41.28 -5.38 -35.21
C LEU A 18 40.30 -4.19 -35.24
N LEU A 19 40.57 -3.16 -36.03
CA LEU A 19 39.63 -2.03 -36.22
C LEU A 19 38.34 -2.50 -36.90
N HIS A 20 38.39 -3.39 -37.90
CA HIS A 20 37.18 -3.96 -38.50
C HIS A 20 36.40 -4.80 -37.53
N SER A 21 37.04 -5.61 -36.69
CA SER A 21 36.35 -6.38 -35.65
C SER A 21 35.74 -5.51 -34.56
N LEU A 22 36.41 -4.43 -34.17
CA LEU A 22 35.88 -3.42 -33.23
C LEU A 22 34.68 -2.66 -33.83
N VAL A 23 34.72 -2.28 -35.09
CA VAL A 23 33.60 -1.66 -35.79
C VAL A 23 32.43 -2.64 -35.94
N LEU A 24 32.68 -3.88 -36.28
CA LEU A 24 31.65 -4.93 -36.35
C LEU A 24 31.06 -5.20 -34.97
N MET A 25 31.86 -5.25 -33.90
CA MET A 25 31.39 -5.37 -32.52
C MET A 25 30.53 -4.16 -32.12
N THR A 26 30.96 -2.93 -32.43
CA THR A 26 30.15 -1.75 -32.17
C THR A 26 28.85 -1.70 -32.97
N PHE A 27 28.87 -2.17 -34.22
CA PHE A 27 27.66 -2.34 -35.03
C PHE A 27 26.74 -3.43 -34.48
N CYS A 28 27.27 -4.57 -33.99
CA CYS A 28 26.44 -5.58 -33.31
C CYS A 28 25.87 -5.10 -32.00
N PHE A 29 26.58 -4.28 -31.22
CA PHE A 29 26.04 -3.67 -30.00
C PHE A 29 25.03 -2.56 -30.27
N HIS A 30 25.10 -1.85 -31.42
CA HIS A 30 24.10 -0.84 -31.80
C HIS A 30 22.86 -1.45 -32.49
N HIS A 31 22.92 -2.70 -32.91
CA HIS A 31 21.79 -3.46 -33.42
C HIS A 31 21.30 -4.55 -32.42
N ALA A 32 21.52 -4.37 -31.12
CA ALA A 32 20.57 -4.85 -30.14
C ALA A 32 19.28 -4.05 -30.37
N ALA A 33 18.68 -4.26 -31.56
CA ALA A 33 17.33 -3.81 -31.85
C ALA A 33 16.51 -4.27 -30.69
N THR A 34 15.84 -3.35 -30.03
CA THR A 34 14.78 -3.54 -29.08
C THR A 34 13.75 -4.49 -29.73
N SER A 35 14.07 -5.81 -29.67
CA SER A 35 13.18 -6.84 -30.20
C SER A 35 11.96 -6.82 -29.30
N CYS A 36 10.82 -6.67 -29.92
CA CYS A 36 9.54 -6.86 -29.28
C CYS A 36 9.50 -8.25 -28.63
N SER A 37 8.87 -8.37 -27.49
CA SER A 37 8.60 -9.68 -26.87
C SER A 37 7.99 -10.63 -27.91
N GLU A 38 8.47 -11.86 -27.98
CA GLU A 38 8.15 -12.85 -29.04
C GLU A 38 6.64 -13.05 -29.28
N ARG A 39 5.80 -12.76 -28.29
CA ARG A 39 4.34 -12.92 -28.36
C ARG A 39 3.58 -11.63 -28.66
N CYS A 40 4.24 -10.48 -28.54
CA CYS A 40 3.59 -9.17 -28.66
C CYS A 40 3.84 -8.55 -30.04
N TYR A 41 2.92 -7.71 -30.47
CA TYR A 41 3.07 -6.91 -31.67
C TYR A 41 3.54 -5.50 -31.32
N CYS A 42 4.64 -5.07 -31.93
CA CYS A 42 5.15 -3.71 -31.77
C CYS A 42 4.90 -2.90 -33.04
N SER A 43 4.43 -1.69 -32.86
CA SER A 43 4.28 -0.69 -33.93
C SER A 43 4.87 0.63 -33.45
N GLU A 44 5.42 1.37 -34.40
CA GLU A 44 5.96 2.70 -34.15
C GLU A 44 5.32 3.66 -35.14
N ASN A 45 4.75 4.73 -34.61
CA ASN A 45 4.17 5.81 -35.39
C ASN A 45 4.85 7.13 -35.01
N GLU A 46 5.18 7.98 -35.99
CA GLU A 46 5.82 9.28 -35.77
C GLU A 46 5.02 10.20 -34.82
N SER A 47 3.70 10.06 -34.79
CA SER A 47 2.82 10.90 -33.94
C SER A 47 2.50 10.33 -32.57
N SER A 48 2.59 8.99 -32.41
CA SER A 48 2.13 8.30 -31.18
C SER A 48 3.19 7.47 -30.48
N GLY A 49 4.43 7.48 -31.01
CA GLY A 49 5.56 6.75 -30.49
C GLY A 49 5.39 5.22 -30.56
N LYS A 50 6.21 4.52 -29.80
CA LYS A 50 6.25 3.07 -29.78
C LYS A 50 5.12 2.47 -28.96
N THR A 51 4.38 1.59 -29.57
CA THR A 51 3.24 0.89 -28.98
C THR A 51 3.51 -0.61 -28.95
N VAL A 52 3.36 -1.24 -27.80
CA VAL A 52 3.45 -2.69 -27.60
C VAL A 52 2.05 -3.22 -27.31
N ARG A 53 1.59 -4.16 -28.12
CA ARG A 53 0.28 -4.79 -27.98
C ARG A 53 0.43 -6.29 -27.71
N CYS A 54 0.01 -6.69 -26.53
CA CYS A 54 0.02 -8.09 -26.07
C CYS A 54 -1.40 -8.54 -25.66
N SER A 55 -2.42 -8.00 -26.33
CA SER A 55 -3.83 -8.26 -26.02
C SER A 55 -4.24 -9.69 -26.40
N ASN A 56 -5.04 -10.35 -25.56
CA ASN A 56 -5.69 -11.64 -25.83
C ASN A 56 -4.69 -12.78 -26.16
N LEU A 57 -3.63 -12.86 -25.39
CA LEU A 57 -2.56 -13.86 -25.57
C LEU A 57 -2.55 -14.93 -24.48
N GLN A 58 -3.54 -14.93 -23.58
CA GLN A 58 -3.61 -15.84 -22.42
C GLN A 58 -2.38 -15.75 -21.52
N LEU A 59 -1.78 -14.56 -21.41
CA LEU A 59 -0.62 -14.33 -20.56
C LEU A 59 -1.03 -14.38 -19.09
N THR A 60 -0.21 -15.01 -18.27
CA THR A 60 -0.37 -15.08 -16.80
C THR A 60 0.62 -14.18 -16.07
N GLU A 61 1.71 -13.77 -16.76
CA GLU A 61 2.77 -12.91 -16.23
C GLU A 61 3.08 -11.79 -17.23
N ILE A 62 3.42 -10.63 -16.68
CA ILE A 62 3.78 -9.45 -17.49
C ILE A 62 5.09 -9.73 -18.22
N PRO A 63 5.18 -9.53 -19.54
CA PRO A 63 6.41 -9.73 -20.30
C PRO A 63 7.54 -8.85 -19.80
N GLU A 64 8.73 -9.44 -19.58
CA GLU A 64 9.93 -8.70 -19.13
C GLU A 64 10.63 -7.97 -20.28
N ASP A 65 10.51 -8.47 -21.52
CA ASP A 65 11.22 -7.98 -22.71
C ASP A 65 10.45 -6.84 -23.42
N ILE A 66 9.95 -5.86 -22.67
CA ILE A 66 9.30 -4.68 -23.23
C ILE A 66 10.36 -3.60 -23.48
N PRO A 67 10.45 -3.06 -24.71
CA PRO A 67 11.41 -1.99 -25.01
C PRO A 67 11.23 -0.77 -24.11
N ASN A 68 12.34 -0.21 -23.60
CA ASN A 68 12.34 0.91 -22.65
C ASN A 68 11.85 2.23 -23.25
N ASP A 69 11.80 2.35 -24.57
CA ASP A 69 11.29 3.50 -25.33
C ASP A 69 9.78 3.38 -25.64
N THR A 70 9.10 2.39 -25.05
CA THR A 70 7.65 2.15 -25.23
C THR A 70 6.85 3.27 -24.56
N GLN A 71 5.87 3.82 -25.31
CA GLN A 71 4.95 4.85 -24.83
C GLN A 71 3.55 4.30 -24.50
N ARG A 72 3.11 3.23 -25.16
CA ARG A 72 1.82 2.60 -24.92
C ARG A 72 1.96 1.10 -24.81
N ILE A 73 1.29 0.53 -23.82
CA ILE A 73 1.23 -0.92 -23.62
C ILE A 73 -0.22 -1.34 -23.44
N TYR A 74 -0.63 -2.31 -24.27
CA TYR A 74 -1.91 -2.97 -24.19
C TYR A 74 -1.71 -4.42 -23.77
N LEU A 75 -2.16 -4.74 -22.54
CA LEU A 75 -2.10 -6.05 -21.90
C LEU A 75 -3.51 -6.58 -21.59
N ASP A 76 -4.50 -5.99 -22.23
CA ASP A 76 -5.91 -6.33 -22.06
C ASP A 76 -6.26 -7.75 -22.51
N PHE A 77 -7.36 -8.30 -22.00
CA PHE A 77 -7.85 -9.64 -22.32
C PHE A 77 -6.82 -10.75 -22.11
N ASN A 78 -6.12 -10.73 -20.96
CA ASN A 78 -5.20 -11.76 -20.54
C ASN A 78 -5.65 -12.40 -19.20
N LEU A 79 -4.79 -13.20 -18.57
CA LEU A 79 -5.09 -13.95 -17.36
C LEU A 79 -4.23 -13.48 -16.16
N PHE A 80 -3.85 -12.21 -16.14
CA PHE A 80 -3.07 -11.66 -15.01
C PHE A 80 -3.91 -11.68 -13.73
N THR A 81 -3.38 -12.25 -12.66
CA THR A 81 -4.03 -12.29 -11.34
C THR A 81 -3.50 -11.24 -10.39
N LYS A 82 -2.28 -10.74 -10.62
CA LYS A 82 -1.62 -9.70 -9.82
C LYS A 82 -0.70 -8.84 -10.67
N VAL A 83 -0.44 -7.63 -10.18
CA VAL A 83 0.66 -6.76 -10.65
C VAL A 83 1.73 -6.76 -9.58
N PRO A 84 2.92 -7.32 -9.85
CA PRO A 84 4.00 -7.39 -8.87
C PRO A 84 4.67 -6.04 -8.64
N THR A 85 5.40 -5.91 -7.54
CA THR A 85 6.23 -4.75 -7.23
C THR A 85 7.22 -4.47 -8.37
N ASN A 86 7.35 -3.20 -8.78
CA ASN A 86 8.27 -2.75 -9.83
C ASN A 86 8.02 -3.36 -11.23
N ALA A 87 6.82 -3.83 -11.53
CA ALA A 87 6.50 -4.50 -12.80
C ALA A 87 6.86 -3.67 -14.06
N PHE A 88 6.86 -2.34 -13.95
CA PHE A 88 7.04 -1.41 -15.08
C PHE A 88 8.22 -0.45 -14.89
N VAL A 89 9.13 -0.74 -13.97
CA VAL A 89 10.22 0.19 -13.59
C VAL A 89 11.16 0.54 -14.74
N GLY A 90 11.29 -0.35 -15.73
CA GLY A 90 12.12 -0.15 -16.91
C GLY A 90 11.52 0.71 -18.03
N LEU A 91 10.36 1.35 -17.81
CA LEU A 91 9.56 2.00 -18.86
C LEU A 91 9.35 3.51 -18.59
N PRO A 92 10.41 4.33 -18.61
CA PRO A 92 10.35 5.72 -18.21
C PRO A 92 9.52 6.63 -19.14
N HIS A 93 9.19 6.15 -20.34
CA HIS A 93 8.45 6.91 -21.35
C HIS A 93 7.00 6.44 -21.51
N LEU A 94 6.54 5.53 -20.65
CA LEU A 94 5.20 4.97 -20.73
C LEU A 94 4.14 6.02 -20.40
N VAL A 95 3.22 6.27 -21.35
CA VAL A 95 2.12 7.27 -21.26
C VAL A 95 0.78 6.58 -21.00
N GLU A 96 0.57 5.40 -21.56
CA GLU A 96 -0.68 4.67 -21.48
C GLU A 96 -0.43 3.19 -21.19
N LEU A 97 -1.15 2.67 -20.18
CA LEU A 97 -1.09 1.27 -19.75
C LEU A 97 -2.52 0.73 -19.63
N ASP A 98 -2.83 -0.25 -20.46
CA ASP A 98 -4.12 -0.96 -20.43
C ASP A 98 -3.93 -2.37 -19.87
N LEU A 99 -4.51 -2.61 -18.70
CA LEU A 99 -4.58 -3.88 -17.99
C LEU A 99 -6.03 -4.36 -17.82
N SER A 100 -6.94 -3.80 -18.59
CA SER A 100 -8.37 -4.13 -18.52
C SER A 100 -8.66 -5.57 -18.94
N HIS A 101 -9.83 -6.07 -18.56
CA HIS A 101 -10.27 -7.43 -18.91
C HIS A 101 -9.27 -8.52 -18.55
N ASN A 102 -8.78 -8.48 -17.31
CA ASN A 102 -7.90 -9.49 -16.73
C ASN A 102 -8.55 -10.14 -15.49
N GLU A 103 -7.78 -10.89 -14.74
CA GLU A 103 -8.20 -11.52 -13.49
C GLU A 103 -7.52 -10.89 -12.26
N LEU A 104 -7.12 -9.62 -12.37
CA LEU A 104 -6.37 -8.93 -11.31
C LEU A 104 -7.21 -8.86 -10.03
N SER A 105 -6.73 -9.52 -9.00
CA SER A 105 -7.28 -9.46 -7.64
C SER A 105 -6.35 -8.76 -6.66
N GLN A 106 -5.09 -8.54 -7.04
CA GLN A 106 -4.08 -7.96 -6.18
C GLN A 106 -3.16 -7.00 -6.96
N LEU A 107 -2.92 -5.83 -6.38
CA LEU A 107 -1.88 -4.89 -6.77
C LEU A 107 -0.85 -4.85 -5.64
N GLU A 108 0.39 -5.26 -5.90
CA GLU A 108 1.44 -5.26 -4.87
C GLU A 108 1.91 -3.81 -4.58
N PRO A 109 2.42 -3.52 -3.37
CA PRO A 109 3.01 -2.22 -3.04
C PRO A 109 4.08 -1.83 -4.07
N GLY A 110 4.00 -0.60 -4.60
CA GLY A 110 4.92 -0.14 -5.63
C GLY A 110 4.76 -0.81 -7.00
N ALA A 111 3.60 -1.41 -7.31
CA ALA A 111 3.31 -2.03 -8.60
C ALA A 111 3.58 -1.11 -9.79
N PHE A 112 3.24 0.17 -9.66
CA PHE A 112 3.41 1.20 -10.70
C PHE A 112 4.61 2.14 -10.45
N ARG A 113 5.54 1.72 -9.59
CA ARG A 113 6.74 2.52 -9.31
C ARG A 113 7.54 2.77 -10.57
N GLY A 114 8.04 4.00 -10.72
CA GLY A 114 8.80 4.45 -11.89
C GLY A 114 7.95 5.08 -13.00
N LEU A 115 6.61 4.98 -12.93
CA LEU A 115 5.69 5.54 -13.92
C LEU A 115 5.14 6.92 -13.54
N GLY A 116 5.42 7.42 -12.34
CA GLY A 116 4.78 8.61 -11.78
C GLY A 116 4.92 9.90 -12.60
N SER A 117 6.01 10.05 -13.35
CA SER A 117 6.26 11.24 -14.16
C SER A 117 5.79 11.13 -15.61
N SER A 118 5.51 9.93 -16.09
CA SER A 118 5.25 9.68 -17.52
C SER A 118 3.84 9.18 -17.80
N LEU A 119 3.30 8.31 -16.96
CA LEU A 119 2.00 7.70 -17.17
C LEU A 119 0.87 8.72 -17.02
N GLN A 120 -0.03 8.76 -18.00
CA GLN A 120 -1.20 9.64 -18.01
C GLN A 120 -2.51 8.85 -17.86
N LEU A 121 -2.56 7.65 -18.44
CA LEU A 121 -3.75 6.80 -18.45
C LEU A 121 -3.40 5.40 -17.97
N LEU A 122 -4.19 4.90 -17.02
CA LEU A 122 -4.11 3.54 -16.49
C LEU A 122 -5.50 2.90 -16.52
N ASP A 123 -5.69 1.86 -17.33
CA ASP A 123 -6.94 1.12 -17.34
C ASP A 123 -6.82 -0.19 -16.56
N LEU A 124 -7.59 -0.30 -15.48
CA LEU A 124 -7.72 -1.48 -14.61
C LEU A 124 -9.16 -1.99 -14.57
N SER A 125 -9.99 -1.56 -15.52
CA SER A 125 -11.41 -1.94 -15.57
C SER A 125 -11.58 -3.44 -15.89
N PHE A 126 -12.77 -3.96 -15.57
CA PHE A 126 -13.11 -5.37 -15.82
C PHE A 126 -12.10 -6.37 -15.26
N ASN A 127 -11.74 -6.18 -13.99
CA ASN A 127 -10.87 -7.06 -13.23
C ASN A 127 -11.61 -7.65 -12.01
N LYS A 128 -10.88 -8.27 -11.10
CA LYS A 128 -11.41 -8.89 -9.87
C LYS A 128 -10.95 -8.16 -8.60
N LEU A 129 -10.68 -6.85 -8.70
CA LEU A 129 -10.23 -6.04 -7.57
C LEU A 129 -11.39 -5.82 -6.59
N VAL A 130 -11.22 -6.27 -5.36
CA VAL A 130 -12.16 -6.07 -4.24
C VAL A 130 -11.75 -4.85 -3.40
N ASN A 131 -10.46 -4.69 -3.22
CA ASN A 131 -9.79 -3.57 -2.59
C ASN A 131 -8.38 -3.44 -3.17
N PHE A 132 -7.60 -2.46 -2.73
CA PHE A 132 -6.18 -2.35 -3.08
C PHE A 132 -5.41 -1.62 -1.97
N ASN A 133 -4.08 -1.87 -1.93
CA ASN A 133 -3.18 -1.10 -1.07
C ASN A 133 -2.84 0.24 -1.75
N PRO A 134 -3.06 1.39 -1.09
CA PRO A 134 -2.69 2.71 -1.63
C PRO A 134 -1.22 2.81 -2.09
N GLU A 135 -0.31 2.08 -1.45
CA GLU A 135 1.10 2.04 -1.81
C GLU A 135 1.36 1.51 -3.24
N ALA A 136 0.40 0.80 -3.85
CA ALA A 136 0.50 0.40 -5.25
C ALA A 136 0.52 1.61 -6.20
N PHE A 137 -0.16 2.69 -5.81
CA PHE A 137 -0.29 3.93 -6.57
C PHE A 137 0.63 5.05 -6.07
N GLU A 138 1.55 4.75 -5.16
CA GLU A 138 2.44 5.75 -4.57
C GLU A 138 3.25 6.51 -5.64
N GLY A 139 3.09 7.84 -5.65
CA GLY A 139 3.75 8.72 -6.62
C GLY A 139 3.20 8.66 -8.05
N LEU A 140 2.09 7.95 -8.28
CA LEU A 140 1.43 7.90 -9.58
C LEU A 140 0.47 9.09 -9.73
N HIS A 141 0.54 9.80 -10.86
CA HIS A 141 -0.35 10.93 -11.21
C HIS A 141 -1.22 10.62 -12.43
N ALA A 142 -1.26 9.36 -12.85
CA ALA A 142 -2.07 8.92 -13.97
C ALA A 142 -3.57 8.89 -13.61
N ARG A 143 -4.41 9.23 -14.58
CA ARG A 143 -5.86 9.01 -14.45
C ARG A 143 -6.16 7.52 -14.60
N ALA A 144 -6.80 6.95 -13.57
CA ALA A 144 -7.11 5.53 -13.51
C ALA A 144 -8.60 5.27 -13.79
N ASN A 145 -8.86 4.28 -14.65
CA ASN A 145 -10.17 3.68 -14.83
C ASN A 145 -10.26 2.41 -13.98
N LEU A 146 -11.12 2.42 -12.97
CA LEU A 146 -11.33 1.33 -12.00
C LEU A 146 -12.73 0.70 -12.09
N THR A 147 -13.45 0.94 -13.19
CA THR A 147 -14.83 0.46 -13.38
C THR A 147 -14.93 -1.06 -13.49
N ASN A 148 -16.09 -1.61 -13.24
CA ASN A 148 -16.39 -3.03 -13.42
C ASN A 148 -15.43 -3.95 -12.66
N ASN A 149 -15.11 -3.58 -11.42
CA ASN A 149 -14.45 -4.45 -10.45
C ASN A 149 -15.43 -4.76 -9.31
N PRO A 150 -15.31 -5.90 -8.61
CA PRO A 150 -16.20 -6.30 -7.54
C PRO A 150 -15.86 -5.61 -6.21
N TRP A 151 -15.92 -4.28 -6.14
CA TRP A 151 -15.50 -3.49 -5.00
C TRP A 151 -16.24 -3.84 -3.71
N HIS A 152 -15.48 -3.97 -2.63
CA HIS A 152 -16.00 -3.99 -1.27
C HIS A 152 -15.84 -2.59 -0.67
N CYS A 153 -16.95 -1.88 -0.52
CA CYS A 153 -16.95 -0.50 -0.02
C CYS A 153 -16.92 -0.48 1.50
N ASP A 154 -15.77 -0.14 2.02
CA ASP A 154 -15.49 0.07 3.44
C ASP A 154 -14.65 1.35 3.64
N CYS A 155 -14.32 1.66 4.90
CA CYS A 155 -13.45 2.78 5.22
C CYS A 155 -12.07 2.67 4.55
N ASN A 156 -11.51 1.45 4.42
CA ASN A 156 -10.19 1.25 3.84
C ASN A 156 -10.19 1.59 2.35
N LEU A 157 -11.20 1.12 1.60
CA LEU A 157 -11.35 1.46 0.19
C LEU A 157 -11.60 2.95 0.01
N GLN A 158 -12.41 3.58 0.87
CA GLN A 158 -12.67 5.02 0.80
C GLN A 158 -11.39 5.83 0.99
N MET A 159 -10.55 5.46 1.94
CA MET A 159 -9.24 6.08 2.12
C MET A 159 -8.31 5.79 0.94
N ALA A 160 -8.25 4.56 0.47
CA ALA A 160 -7.39 4.17 -0.65
C ALA A 160 -7.72 4.93 -1.94
N MET A 161 -9.00 5.11 -2.25
CA MET A 161 -9.47 5.84 -3.44
C MET A 161 -9.05 7.33 -3.43
N SER A 162 -8.81 7.93 -2.27
CA SER A 162 -8.34 9.33 -2.20
C SER A 162 -6.90 9.52 -2.70
N TYR A 163 -6.13 8.45 -2.85
CA TYR A 163 -4.77 8.46 -3.40
C TYR A 163 -4.71 8.25 -4.91
N VAL A 164 -5.86 7.98 -5.54
CA VAL A 164 -5.93 7.68 -6.97
C VAL A 164 -6.63 8.82 -7.70
N ASP A 165 -6.01 9.33 -8.76
CA ASP A 165 -6.66 10.26 -9.67
C ASP A 165 -7.58 9.47 -10.61
N LEU A 166 -8.89 9.56 -10.37
CA LEU A 166 -9.87 8.78 -11.10
C LEU A 166 -10.26 9.47 -12.41
N GLU A 167 -10.37 8.70 -13.48
CA GLU A 167 -10.86 9.20 -14.75
C GLU A 167 -12.30 9.68 -14.60
N PRO A 168 -12.65 10.94 -14.96
CA PRO A 168 -13.98 11.49 -14.75
C PRO A 168 -15.10 10.71 -15.45
N ALA A 169 -14.82 10.10 -16.60
CA ALA A 169 -15.78 9.29 -17.34
C ALA A 169 -16.10 7.96 -16.63
N SER A 170 -15.15 7.44 -15.86
CA SER A 170 -15.25 6.15 -15.16
C SER A 170 -15.97 6.22 -13.81
N LEU A 171 -16.09 7.40 -13.22
CA LEU A 171 -16.59 7.60 -11.85
C LEU A 171 -17.97 6.93 -11.59
N LYS A 172 -18.87 6.95 -12.55
CA LYS A 172 -20.20 6.32 -12.42
C LYS A 172 -20.18 4.79 -12.49
N GLY A 173 -19.11 4.23 -13.02
CA GLY A 173 -18.94 2.78 -13.20
C GLY A 173 -18.21 2.08 -12.05
N ILE A 174 -17.75 2.82 -11.04
CA ILE A 174 -17.19 2.25 -9.81
C ILE A 174 -18.36 1.96 -8.87
N VAL A 175 -18.74 0.69 -8.75
CA VAL A 175 -19.95 0.25 -8.07
C VAL A 175 -19.60 -0.71 -6.94
N CYS A 176 -20.17 -0.47 -5.76
CA CYS A 176 -20.02 -1.36 -4.61
C CYS A 176 -20.77 -2.69 -4.85
N GLN A 177 -20.07 -3.80 -4.87
CA GLN A 177 -20.69 -5.13 -4.89
C GLN A 177 -21.07 -5.60 -3.48
N THR A 178 -20.21 -5.28 -2.52
CA THR A 178 -20.44 -5.52 -1.10
C THR A 178 -20.00 -4.29 -0.31
N SER A 179 -20.47 -4.16 0.94
CA SER A 179 -20.10 -3.04 1.80
C SER A 179 -20.08 -3.39 3.27
N ASP A 180 -19.30 -2.64 4.05
CA ASP A 180 -19.31 -2.68 5.50
C ASP A 180 -19.45 -1.25 6.05
N PRO A 181 -20.47 -0.94 6.88
CA PRO A 181 -21.54 -1.82 7.35
C PRO A 181 -22.58 -2.14 6.25
N LYS A 182 -23.18 -3.30 6.33
CA LYS A 182 -24.14 -3.85 5.34
C LYS A 182 -25.35 -2.94 5.08
N GLU A 183 -25.65 -2.06 6.01
CA GLU A 183 -26.80 -1.14 5.95
C GLU A 183 -26.60 -0.01 4.91
N ILE A 184 -25.37 0.29 4.51
CA ILE A 184 -25.05 1.31 3.53
C ILE A 184 -24.92 0.70 2.12
N GLY A 185 -24.68 -0.59 2.04
CA GLY A 185 -24.45 -1.30 0.80
C GLY A 185 -25.73 -1.69 0.13
N VAL A 186 -26.40 -0.74 -0.48
CA VAL A 186 -27.31 -1.08 -1.57
C VAL A 186 -26.43 -1.58 -2.69
N GLN A 187 -26.47 -2.89 -2.97
CA GLN A 187 -25.81 -3.47 -4.15
C GLN A 187 -26.10 -2.59 -5.36
N GLY A 188 -25.07 -2.17 -6.06
CA GLY A 188 -25.22 -1.33 -7.24
C GLY A 188 -25.15 0.18 -6.97
N LEU A 189 -24.87 0.64 -5.74
CA LEU A 189 -24.66 2.06 -5.47
C LEU A 189 -23.31 2.48 -6.04
N ALA A 190 -23.30 3.51 -6.90
CA ALA A 190 -22.05 4.09 -7.38
C ALA A 190 -21.24 4.61 -6.17
N PHE A 191 -19.97 4.26 -6.11
CA PHE A 191 -19.06 4.63 -5.02
C PHE A 191 -19.10 6.13 -4.68
N LEU A 192 -19.27 7.00 -5.68
CA LEU A 192 -19.42 8.45 -5.50
C LEU A 192 -20.68 8.86 -4.73
N LEU A 193 -21.77 8.10 -4.84
CA LEU A 193 -22.97 8.37 -4.05
C LEU A 193 -22.80 7.88 -2.60
N ALA A 194 -21.93 6.89 -2.39
CA ALA A 194 -21.49 6.47 -1.07
C ALA A 194 -20.49 7.47 -0.45
N ALA A 195 -19.82 8.30 -1.26
CA ALA A 195 -18.85 9.29 -0.79
C ALA A 195 -19.48 10.44 0.02
N ASP A 196 -20.78 10.72 -0.13
CA ASP A 196 -21.53 11.63 0.76
C ASP A 196 -21.71 11.02 2.16
N THR A 197 -21.46 9.73 2.31
CA THR A 197 -21.50 8.99 3.58
C THR A 197 -20.07 8.66 3.99
N ASP A 198 -19.57 9.26 5.04
CA ASP A 198 -18.24 8.95 5.56
C ASP A 198 -18.27 7.57 6.24
N LEU A 199 -17.82 6.54 5.49
CA LEU A 199 -17.74 5.15 5.95
C LEU A 199 -16.80 5.00 7.14
N CYS A 200 -15.80 5.89 7.25
CA CYS A 200 -14.83 5.88 8.34
C CYS A 200 -15.41 6.41 9.66
N VAL A 201 -16.30 7.39 9.61
CA VAL A 201 -16.99 7.90 10.81
C VAL A 201 -17.89 6.84 11.43
N MET A 202 -18.57 6.04 10.63
CA MET A 202 -19.41 4.97 11.16
C MET A 202 -18.60 3.87 11.87
N MET A 203 -17.49 3.46 11.30
CA MET A 203 -16.59 2.48 11.93
C MET A 203 -15.99 3.02 13.22
N LYS A 204 -15.56 4.29 13.24
CA LYS A 204 -15.04 4.97 14.43
C LYS A 204 -16.09 5.06 15.54
N ARG A 205 -17.33 5.40 15.22
CA ARG A 205 -18.43 5.51 16.20
C ARG A 205 -18.75 4.16 16.86
N THR A 206 -18.71 3.07 16.12
CA THR A 206 -18.94 1.71 16.66
C THR A 206 -17.79 1.31 17.60
N THR A 207 -16.55 1.59 17.22
CA THR A 207 -15.37 1.32 18.05
C THR A 207 -15.39 2.13 19.33
N ASP A 208 -15.78 3.41 19.26
CA ASP A 208 -15.88 4.30 20.42
C ASP A 208 -16.94 3.81 21.42
N VAL A 209 -18.08 3.32 20.94
CA VAL A 209 -19.13 2.74 21.80
C VAL A 209 -18.64 1.48 22.51
N VAL A 210 -17.96 0.58 21.81
CA VAL A 210 -17.40 -0.65 22.40
C VAL A 210 -16.35 -0.29 23.45
N MET A 211 -15.44 0.64 23.15
CA MET A 211 -14.45 1.14 24.12
C MET A 211 -15.09 1.74 25.35
N LEU A 212 -16.14 2.54 25.19
CA LEU A 212 -16.88 3.11 26.32
C LEU A 212 -17.51 1.99 27.19
N VAL A 213 -18.15 0.99 26.61
CA VAL A 213 -18.75 -0.14 27.35
C VAL A 213 -17.69 -0.89 28.14
N VAL A 214 -16.54 -1.20 27.52
CA VAL A 214 -15.43 -1.90 28.19
C VAL A 214 -14.87 -1.05 29.32
N MET A 215 -14.66 0.26 29.09
CA MET A 215 -14.16 1.18 30.12
C MET A 215 -15.14 1.29 31.31
N PHE A 216 -16.44 1.43 31.05
CA PHE A 216 -17.45 1.45 32.13
C PHE A 216 -17.45 0.12 32.92
N GLY A 217 -17.36 -1.03 32.24
CA GLY A 217 -17.25 -2.32 32.88
C GLY A 217 -16.05 -2.41 33.80
N TRP A 218 -14.89 -1.95 33.33
CA TRP A 218 -13.65 -1.92 34.11
C TRP A 218 -13.75 -0.97 35.33
N PHE A 219 -14.28 0.24 35.15
CA PHE A 219 -14.46 1.20 36.23
C PHE A 219 -15.43 0.67 37.30
N THR A 220 -16.55 0.05 36.92
CA THR A 220 -17.47 -0.54 37.87
C THR A 220 -16.85 -1.66 38.69
N MET A 221 -16.00 -2.48 38.08
CA MET A 221 -15.27 -3.55 38.77
C MET A 221 -14.25 -2.95 39.76
N VAL A 222 -13.48 -1.94 39.36
CA VAL A 222 -12.50 -1.27 40.24
C VAL A 222 -13.20 -0.59 41.41
N ILE A 223 -14.27 0.16 41.16
CA ILE A 223 -15.05 0.84 42.23
C ILE A 223 -15.63 -0.22 43.20
N SER A 224 -16.21 -1.30 42.70
CA SER A 224 -16.75 -2.37 43.52
C SER A 224 -15.66 -3.00 44.42
N TYR A 225 -14.49 -3.23 43.85
CA TYR A 225 -13.35 -3.73 44.61
C TYR A 225 -12.87 -2.73 45.68
N LEU A 226 -12.78 -1.45 45.37
CA LEU A 226 -12.40 -0.42 46.33
C LEU A 226 -13.42 -0.30 47.47
N VAL A 227 -14.70 -0.34 47.16
CA VAL A 227 -15.78 -0.30 48.19
C VAL A 227 -15.70 -1.53 49.08
N TYR A 228 -15.48 -2.73 48.51
CA TYR A 228 -15.27 -3.93 49.26
C TYR A 228 -14.03 -3.83 50.18
N TYR A 229 -12.91 -3.40 49.66
CA TYR A 229 -11.67 -3.23 50.37
C TYR A 229 -11.79 -2.25 51.53
N VAL A 230 -12.43 -1.09 51.30
CA VAL A 230 -12.66 -0.08 52.36
C VAL A 230 -13.56 -0.64 53.45
N ARG A 231 -14.64 -1.38 53.09
CA ARG A 231 -15.54 -1.98 54.10
C ARG A 231 -14.82 -3.01 54.98
N VAL A 232 -14.05 -3.91 54.34
CA VAL A 232 -13.27 -4.91 55.08
C VAL A 232 -12.27 -4.25 56.05
N ASN A 233 -11.50 -3.28 55.54
CA ASN A 233 -10.54 -2.56 56.38
C ASN A 233 -11.19 -1.75 57.51
N GLN A 234 -12.37 -1.17 57.30
CA GLN A 234 -13.11 -0.48 58.34
C GLN A 234 -13.59 -1.45 59.43
N GLU A 235 -14.07 -2.66 59.04
CA GLU A 235 -14.44 -3.68 60.01
C GLU A 235 -13.25 -4.13 60.84
N ASP A 236 -12.10 -4.38 60.20
CA ASP A 236 -10.90 -4.78 60.92
C ASP A 236 -10.36 -3.67 61.84
N ALA A 237 -10.37 -2.42 61.38
CA ALA A 237 -10.01 -1.28 62.19
C ALA A 237 -10.96 -1.12 63.43
N ARG A 238 -12.26 -1.36 63.24
CA ARG A 238 -13.23 -1.36 64.31
C ARG A 238 -13.02 -2.46 65.32
N LYS A 239 -12.78 -3.67 64.91
CA LYS A 239 -12.41 -4.82 65.76
C LYS A 239 -11.13 -4.54 66.53
N HIS A 240 -10.15 -3.93 65.91
CA HIS A 240 -8.90 -3.58 66.58
C HIS A 240 -9.11 -2.48 67.65
N LEU A 241 -9.95 -1.48 67.41
CA LEU A 241 -10.34 -0.50 68.37
C LEU A 241 -11.13 -1.06 69.56
N GLU A 242 -12.05 -2.01 69.30
CA GLU A 242 -12.77 -2.74 70.37
C GLU A 242 -11.81 -3.59 71.21
N TYR A 243 -10.84 -4.25 70.57
CA TYR A 243 -9.79 -4.99 71.30
C TYR A 243 -8.95 -4.09 72.20
N LEU A 244 -8.52 -2.91 71.72
CA LEU A 244 -7.77 -1.94 72.47
C LEU A 244 -8.60 -1.34 73.67
N LYS A 245 -9.92 -1.16 73.51
CA LYS A 245 -10.82 -0.74 74.58
C LYS A 245 -11.05 -1.83 75.63
N SER A 246 -10.94 -3.11 75.28
CA SER A 246 -11.12 -4.23 76.19
C SER A 246 -9.85 -4.56 77.02
N LEU A 247 -8.69 -3.98 76.67
CA LEU A 247 -7.49 -4.11 77.45
C LEU A 247 -7.61 -3.36 78.77
N PRO A 248 -7.34 -3.97 79.95
CA PRO A 248 -7.39 -3.28 81.24
C PRO A 248 -6.39 -2.14 81.23
N SER A 249 -6.87 -0.90 81.51
CA SER A 249 -6.04 0.28 81.60
C SER A 249 -5.06 0.07 82.76
N LYS A 250 -3.80 -0.19 82.47
CA LYS A 250 -2.74 0.01 83.50
C LYS A 250 -2.68 1.50 83.83
N GLN A 251 -3.29 1.83 84.95
CA GLN A 251 -3.01 3.12 85.64
C GLN A 251 -1.53 3.16 85.93
N SER A 252 -0.76 3.87 85.15
CA SER A 252 0.54 4.33 85.57
C SER A 252 0.35 5.61 86.39
N LYS A 253 0.52 5.47 87.68
CA LYS A 253 0.68 6.59 88.57
C LYS A 253 1.85 7.46 88.09
N SER A 254 1.50 8.74 88.05
CA SER A 254 2.37 9.90 88.15
C SER A 254 3.78 9.69 88.58
N GLU A 255 4.76 10.24 87.87
CA GLU A 255 5.82 11.02 88.48
C GLU A 255 6.08 12.26 87.66
N GLU A 256 5.76 13.35 88.33
CA GLU A 256 6.07 14.74 88.12
C GLU A 256 7.57 14.94 88.25
N SER A 257 8.26 15.52 87.34
CA SER A 257 9.30 16.51 87.64
C SER A 257 9.93 17.12 86.39
N SER A 258 9.58 18.36 86.18
CA SER A 258 10.47 19.51 85.92
C SER A 258 11.81 19.28 85.20
N THR A 259 11.99 20.03 84.08
CA THR A 259 12.92 21.17 83.88
C THR A 259 13.07 21.39 82.40
N VAL A 260 12.60 22.49 81.84
CA VAL A 260 13.32 23.74 81.55
C VAL A 260 14.63 23.57 80.75
N SER A 261 14.63 24.22 79.63
CA SER A 261 15.66 25.02 78.98
C SER A 261 15.95 24.63 77.52
N THR A 262 15.52 25.45 76.63
CA THR A 262 16.21 26.53 75.87
C THR A 262 17.26 26.08 74.82
N LEU A 263 17.15 26.77 73.68
CA LEU A 263 18.16 27.16 72.68
C LEU A 263 18.50 26.11 71.60
N VAL A 264 18.51 26.32 70.35
CA VAL A 264 18.64 27.48 69.43
C VAL A 264 17.90 27.14 68.15
#